data_46715bc1051765858213086019f4d82f
#
_entry.id   46715bc1051765858213086019f4d82f
#
_cell.length_a   1.000
_cell.length_b   1.000
_cell.length_c   1.000
_cell.angle_alpha   90.00
_cell.angle_beta   90.00
_cell.angle_gamma   90.00
#
_symmetry.space_group_name_H-M   'P 1'
#
loop_
_entity.id
_entity.type
_entity.pdbx_description
1 polymer ?
#
loop_
_entity_poly.entity_id
_entity_poly.type
_entity_poly.pdbx_seq_one_letter_code
_entity_poly.pdbx_strand_id
1 'polypeptide(L)'
;LITLTIVLLQSLNIYSQQWSPEQKDVWAGVEKYWEINNNDPIADLKYFDDSYLGWSYENEAPGTRDGVVKYKKYFSTKVKPQFNILTPARIWVNGDFAYVHYYYTQVSEDKDGKSNTEKGRWTDILMKKNGTWMLVGDHGGEVKNDD
;
A
#
# COMPACT_ATOMS: atom_id res chain seq x y z
N LEU A 1 -23.18 48.30 -33.65
CA LEU A 1 -21.90 47.84 -33.07
C LEU A 1 -22.16 46.56 -32.29
N ILE A 2 -21.74 45.40 -32.83
CA ILE A 2 -21.90 44.10 -32.17
C ILE A 2 -20.56 43.79 -31.55
N THR A 3 -20.49 43.80 -30.21
CA THR A 3 -19.28 43.45 -29.45
C THR A 3 -19.22 41.93 -29.32
N LEU A 4 -18.32 41.29 -30.04
CA LEU A 4 -18.05 39.85 -29.96
C LEU A 4 -17.20 39.55 -28.73
N THR A 5 -17.80 39.01 -27.68
CA THR A 5 -17.08 38.58 -26.47
C THR A 5 -16.50 37.18 -26.72
N ILE A 6 -15.19 37.13 -26.97
CA ILE A 6 -14.45 35.85 -27.06
C ILE A 6 -14.25 35.31 -25.63
N VAL A 7 -14.99 34.29 -25.27
CA VAL A 7 -14.75 33.53 -24.03
C VAL A 7 -13.60 32.57 -24.31
N LEU A 8 -12.42 32.89 -23.76
CA LEU A 8 -11.28 31.98 -23.74
C LEU A 8 -11.59 30.85 -22.73
N LEU A 9 -12.02 29.71 -23.24
CA LEU A 9 -12.06 28.46 -22.47
C LEU A 9 -10.61 28.03 -22.24
N GLN A 10 -10.04 28.39 -21.07
CA GLN A 10 -8.83 27.77 -20.60
C GLN A 10 -9.19 26.34 -20.21
N SER A 11 -8.76 25.37 -21.02
CA SER A 11 -8.78 23.96 -20.66
C SER A 11 -7.87 23.78 -19.44
N LEU A 12 -8.47 23.60 -18.28
CA LEU A 12 -7.78 23.12 -17.09
C LEU A 12 -7.27 21.73 -17.43
N ASN A 13 -5.99 21.62 -17.79
CA ASN A 13 -5.31 20.34 -17.84
C ASN A 13 -5.26 19.80 -16.42
N ILE A 14 -6.25 18.99 -16.04
CA ILE A 14 -6.20 18.15 -14.86
C ILE A 14 -5.10 17.13 -15.17
N TYR A 15 -3.89 17.37 -14.71
CA TYR A 15 -2.81 16.39 -14.72
C TYR A 15 -3.20 15.27 -13.75
N SER A 16 -4.01 14.33 -14.20
CA SER A 16 -4.09 13.04 -13.59
C SER A 16 -2.69 12.43 -13.70
N GLN A 17 -2.12 11.99 -12.60
CA GLN A 17 -0.80 11.39 -12.56
C GLN A 17 -0.79 10.16 -13.48
N GLN A 18 -0.12 10.28 -14.64
CA GLN A 18 -0.01 9.19 -15.61
C GLN A 18 1.20 8.34 -15.24
N TRP A 19 0.94 7.13 -14.77
CA TRP A 19 1.97 6.13 -14.48
C TRP A 19 2.44 5.46 -15.78
N SER A 20 3.76 5.24 -15.91
CA SER A 20 4.33 4.44 -16.98
C SER A 20 3.90 2.96 -16.86
N PRO A 21 4.06 2.14 -17.93
CA PRO A 21 3.79 0.70 -17.85
C PRO A 21 4.56 0.01 -16.72
N GLU A 22 5.84 0.35 -16.53
CA GLU A 22 6.69 -0.21 -15.48
C GLU A 22 6.20 0.19 -14.08
N GLN A 23 5.76 1.45 -13.90
CA GLN A 23 5.19 1.92 -12.65
C GLN A 23 3.86 1.20 -12.33
N LYS A 24 3.04 0.96 -13.34
CA LYS A 24 1.81 0.18 -13.18
C LYS A 24 2.07 -1.27 -12.81
N ASP A 25 3.13 -1.89 -13.37
CA ASP A 25 3.56 -3.25 -13.01
C ASP A 25 4.02 -3.31 -11.55
N VAL A 26 4.79 -2.32 -11.08
CA VAL A 26 5.17 -2.18 -9.67
C VAL A 26 3.93 -2.06 -8.79
N TRP A 27 2.98 -1.19 -9.15
CA TRP A 27 1.75 -0.97 -8.38
C TRP A 27 0.90 -2.23 -8.28
N ALA A 28 0.73 -2.95 -9.38
CA ALA A 28 0.05 -4.24 -9.38
C ALA A 28 0.73 -5.27 -8.46
N GLY A 29 2.06 -5.18 -8.28
CA GLY A 29 2.80 -5.95 -7.28
C GLY A 29 2.41 -5.58 -5.85
N VAL A 30 2.30 -4.27 -5.55
CA VAL A 30 1.84 -3.77 -4.23
C VAL A 30 0.43 -4.27 -3.93
N GLU A 31 -0.50 -4.15 -4.85
CA GLU A 31 -1.89 -4.56 -4.66
C GLU A 31 -2.01 -6.05 -4.28
N LYS A 32 -1.14 -6.92 -4.81
CA LYS A 32 -1.17 -8.37 -4.55
C LYS A 32 -0.97 -8.75 -3.09
N TYR A 33 -0.08 -8.08 -2.36
CA TYR A 33 0.12 -8.41 -0.94
C TYR A 33 -0.84 -7.65 -0.01
N TRP A 34 -1.68 -6.77 -0.57
CA TRP A 34 -2.81 -6.19 0.13
C TRP A 34 -4.12 -6.96 -0.10
N GLU A 35 -4.13 -7.97 -0.97
CA GLU A 35 -5.31 -8.81 -1.17
C GLU A 35 -5.72 -9.51 0.12
N ILE A 36 -6.99 -9.32 0.50
CA ILE A 36 -7.53 -9.92 1.73
C ILE A 36 -7.84 -11.39 1.49
N ASN A 37 -7.27 -12.24 2.33
CA ASN A 37 -7.60 -13.67 2.36
C ASN A 37 -7.86 -14.11 3.81
N ASN A 38 -9.12 -14.08 4.21
CA ASN A 38 -9.53 -14.46 5.56
C ASN A 38 -9.40 -15.98 5.84
N ASN A 39 -9.25 -16.82 4.81
CA ASN A 39 -9.00 -18.27 4.96
C ASN A 39 -7.52 -18.59 5.15
N ASP A 40 -6.63 -17.73 4.60
CA ASP A 40 -5.19 -17.83 4.77
C ASP A 40 -4.60 -16.42 5.02
N PRO A 41 -4.51 -16.00 6.27
CA PRO A 41 -4.06 -14.64 6.65
C PRO A 41 -2.58 -14.38 6.36
N ILE A 42 -1.85 -15.38 5.89
CA ILE A 42 -0.43 -15.27 5.52
C ILE A 42 -0.20 -15.52 4.02
N ALA A 43 -1.26 -15.61 3.22
CA ALA A 43 -1.16 -15.88 1.77
C ALA A 43 -0.32 -14.85 1.01
N ASP A 44 -0.32 -13.60 1.47
CA ASP A 44 0.43 -12.49 0.90
C ASP A 44 1.95 -12.58 1.17
N LEU A 45 2.38 -13.34 2.16
CA LEU A 45 3.81 -13.47 2.52
C LEU A 45 4.65 -14.16 1.45
N LYS A 46 4.02 -14.77 0.44
CA LYS A 46 4.72 -15.24 -0.76
C LYS A 46 5.33 -14.09 -1.59
N TYR A 47 4.88 -12.84 -1.37
CA TYR A 47 5.41 -11.63 -1.99
C TYR A 47 6.44 -10.91 -1.12
N PHE A 48 6.68 -11.40 0.11
CA PHE A 48 7.74 -10.90 0.98
C PHE A 48 9.01 -11.70 0.73
N ASP A 49 10.10 -11.01 0.45
CA ASP A 49 11.40 -11.65 0.29
C ASP A 49 11.89 -12.27 1.61
N ASP A 50 12.72 -13.31 1.53
CA ASP A 50 13.29 -13.92 2.74
C ASP A 50 14.19 -12.95 3.53
N SER A 51 14.78 -11.96 2.82
CA SER A 51 15.59 -10.90 3.44
C SER A 51 14.78 -9.72 3.96
N TYR A 52 13.43 -9.78 3.90
CA TYR A 52 12.57 -8.67 4.31
C TYR A 52 12.88 -8.15 5.70
N LEU A 53 13.00 -6.83 5.80
CA LEU A 53 13.15 -6.10 7.05
C LEU A 53 12.35 -4.79 6.96
N GLY A 54 11.27 -4.69 7.74
CA GLY A 54 10.37 -3.53 7.72
C GLY A 54 10.30 -2.81 9.06
N TRP A 55 9.89 -1.55 9.02
CA TRP A 55 9.80 -0.72 10.21
C TRP A 55 8.46 0.00 10.29
N SER A 56 7.56 -0.47 11.15
CA SER A 56 6.31 0.27 11.42
C SER A 56 6.53 1.40 12.43
N TYR A 57 5.69 2.44 12.35
CA TYR A 57 5.76 3.59 13.26
C TYR A 57 5.65 3.22 14.76
N GLU A 58 5.02 2.11 15.07
CA GLU A 58 4.76 1.67 16.45
C GLU A 58 5.85 0.77 17.01
N ASN A 59 6.82 0.33 16.18
CA ASN A 59 7.84 -0.62 16.60
C ASN A 59 9.16 0.07 16.91
N GLU A 60 9.75 -0.28 18.06
CA GLU A 60 11.09 0.19 18.46
C GLU A 60 12.21 -0.45 17.63
N ALA A 61 11.95 -1.58 16.99
CA ALA A 61 12.91 -2.33 16.20
C ALA A 61 12.26 -2.81 14.89
N PRO A 62 13.05 -2.99 13.80
CA PRO A 62 12.52 -3.49 12.55
C PRO A 62 12.02 -4.94 12.69
N GLY A 63 10.91 -5.23 12.03
CA GLY A 63 10.32 -6.56 11.96
C GLY A 63 10.90 -7.38 10.81
N THR A 64 11.23 -8.65 11.10
CA THR A 64 11.62 -9.62 10.08
C THR A 64 10.38 -10.29 9.46
N ARG A 65 10.57 -10.97 8.31
CA ARG A 65 9.52 -11.78 7.69
C ARG A 65 8.87 -12.76 8.67
N ASP A 66 9.67 -13.48 9.47
CA ASP A 66 9.15 -14.42 10.48
C ASP A 66 8.34 -13.71 11.57
N GLY A 67 8.75 -12.50 11.95
CA GLY A 67 8.00 -11.65 12.87
C GLY A 67 6.62 -11.30 12.32
N VAL A 68 6.56 -10.90 11.03
CA VAL A 68 5.30 -10.61 10.33
C VAL A 68 4.41 -11.84 10.26
N VAL A 69 4.96 -13.05 9.99
CA VAL A 69 4.20 -14.31 10.02
C VAL A 69 3.51 -14.51 11.36
N LYS A 70 4.26 -14.38 12.46
CA LYS A 70 3.73 -14.56 13.82
C LYS A 70 2.66 -13.53 14.14
N TYR A 71 2.92 -12.26 13.79
CA TYR A 71 1.97 -11.17 13.99
C TYR A 71 0.66 -11.41 13.24
N LYS A 72 0.72 -11.69 11.94
CA LYS A 72 -0.47 -11.92 11.11
C LYS A 72 -1.31 -13.11 11.58
N LYS A 73 -0.67 -14.22 11.95
CA LYS A 73 -1.36 -15.38 12.53
C LYS A 73 -2.08 -15.03 13.83
N TYR A 74 -1.44 -14.25 14.70
CA TYR A 74 -2.07 -13.81 15.94
C TYR A 74 -3.19 -12.80 15.67
N PHE A 75 -2.94 -11.80 14.83
CA PHE A 75 -3.88 -10.72 14.55
C PHE A 75 -5.16 -11.25 13.89
N SER A 76 -5.06 -12.21 12.96
CA SER A 76 -6.20 -12.83 12.31
C SER A 76 -7.15 -13.56 13.26
N THR A 77 -6.68 -13.91 14.47
CA THR A 77 -7.56 -14.46 15.52
C THR A 77 -8.38 -13.38 16.25
N LYS A 78 -8.09 -12.11 16.03
CA LYS A 78 -8.71 -10.97 16.72
C LYS A 78 -9.61 -10.14 15.84
N VAL A 79 -9.18 -9.91 14.59
CA VAL A 79 -9.89 -9.07 13.63
C VAL A 79 -9.91 -9.72 12.25
N LYS A 80 -10.93 -9.37 11.47
CA LYS A 80 -11.08 -9.78 10.07
C LYS A 80 -11.04 -8.54 9.19
N PRO A 81 -10.05 -8.40 8.30
CA PRO A 81 -10.07 -7.37 7.27
C PRO A 81 -11.32 -7.52 6.40
N GLN A 82 -11.96 -6.40 6.08
CA GLN A 82 -13.15 -6.36 5.23
C GLN A 82 -12.83 -5.81 3.84
N PHE A 83 -12.15 -4.66 3.77
CA PHE A 83 -11.65 -4.10 2.51
C PHE A 83 -10.52 -3.12 2.75
N ASN A 84 -9.76 -2.85 1.68
CA ASN A 84 -8.69 -1.87 1.62
C ASN A 84 -8.95 -0.87 0.49
N ILE A 85 -8.54 0.39 0.70
CA ILE A 85 -8.40 1.40 -0.34
C ILE A 85 -6.94 1.82 -0.33
N LEU A 86 -6.26 1.68 -1.47
CA LEU A 86 -4.87 2.07 -1.64
C LEU A 86 -4.78 3.21 -2.65
N THR A 87 -3.96 4.22 -2.36
CA THR A 87 -3.78 5.38 -3.22
C THR A 87 -2.29 5.67 -3.38
N PRO A 88 -1.71 5.41 -4.57
CA PRO A 88 -0.28 5.67 -4.80
C PRO A 88 -0.02 7.18 -4.84
N ALA A 89 0.98 7.62 -4.08
CA ALA A 89 1.46 8.99 -4.07
C ALA A 89 2.70 9.16 -4.96
N ARG A 90 3.60 8.18 -4.94
CA ARG A 90 4.81 8.17 -5.77
C ARG A 90 5.22 6.74 -6.07
N ILE A 91 5.52 6.45 -7.31
CA ILE A 91 6.13 5.20 -7.76
C ILE A 91 7.42 5.58 -8.49
N TRP A 92 8.54 5.10 -8.00
CA TRP A 92 9.84 5.22 -8.66
C TRP A 92 10.34 3.81 -8.99
N VAL A 93 10.84 3.60 -10.19
CA VAL A 93 11.33 2.32 -10.67
C VAL A 93 12.56 2.53 -11.54
N ASN A 94 13.56 1.67 -11.35
CA ASN A 94 14.76 1.62 -12.17
C ASN A 94 15.23 0.16 -12.27
N GLY A 95 15.00 -0.45 -13.45
CA GLY A 95 15.24 -1.88 -13.64
C GLY A 95 14.43 -2.74 -12.67
N ASP A 96 15.12 -3.58 -11.93
CA ASP A 96 14.51 -4.52 -10.99
C ASP A 96 14.35 -3.95 -9.55
N PHE A 97 14.55 -2.66 -9.38
CA PHE A 97 14.40 -1.99 -8.09
C PHE A 97 13.32 -0.90 -8.16
N ALA A 98 12.47 -0.84 -7.14
CA ALA A 98 11.46 0.19 -7.01
C ALA A 98 11.24 0.61 -5.55
N TYR A 99 10.76 1.85 -5.37
CA TYR A 99 10.10 2.24 -4.14
C TYR A 99 8.74 2.86 -4.43
N VAL A 100 7.80 2.68 -3.50
CA VAL A 100 6.43 3.19 -3.62
C VAL A 100 6.02 3.89 -2.33
N HIS A 101 5.57 5.14 -2.44
CA HIS A 101 4.86 5.84 -1.37
C HIS A 101 3.37 5.77 -1.66
N TYR A 102 2.57 5.38 -0.68
CA TYR A 102 1.13 5.34 -0.83
C TYR A 102 0.40 5.53 0.50
N TYR A 103 -0.85 5.92 0.38
CA TYR A 103 -1.80 5.96 1.50
C TYR A 103 -2.68 4.73 1.47
N TYR A 104 -3.13 4.32 2.65
CA TYR A 104 -4.11 3.25 2.76
C TYR A 104 -5.24 3.63 3.71
N THR A 105 -6.40 3.06 3.46
CA THR A 105 -7.49 2.95 4.43
C THR A 105 -7.86 1.48 4.49
N GLN A 106 -7.84 0.91 5.69
CA GLN A 106 -8.27 -0.47 5.92
C GLN A 106 -9.48 -0.46 6.84
N VAL A 107 -10.51 -1.22 6.49
CA VAL A 107 -11.64 -1.50 7.36
C VAL A 107 -11.57 -2.95 7.79
N SER A 108 -11.70 -3.16 9.08
CA SER A 108 -11.70 -4.48 9.72
C SER A 108 -12.85 -4.59 10.72
N GLU A 109 -13.19 -5.82 11.09
CA GLU A 109 -14.20 -6.14 12.07
C GLU A 109 -13.60 -6.99 13.19
N ASP A 110 -13.86 -6.66 14.44
CA ASP A 110 -13.44 -7.45 15.57
C ASP A 110 -14.40 -8.62 15.86
N LYS A 111 -14.11 -9.40 16.90
CA LYS A 111 -14.91 -10.58 17.27
C LYS A 111 -16.35 -10.25 17.68
N ASP A 112 -16.59 -9.03 18.15
CA ASP A 112 -17.89 -8.56 18.61
C ASP A 112 -18.70 -7.90 17.48
N GLY A 113 -18.18 -7.94 16.24
CA GLY A 113 -18.79 -7.35 15.06
C GLY A 113 -18.61 -5.83 14.97
N LYS A 114 -17.73 -5.26 15.78
CA LYS A 114 -17.45 -3.83 15.75
C LYS A 114 -16.45 -3.53 14.63
N SER A 115 -16.86 -2.60 13.76
CA SER A 115 -16.00 -2.11 12.67
C SER A 115 -14.93 -1.15 13.20
N ASN A 116 -13.72 -1.30 12.69
CA ASN A 116 -12.61 -0.38 12.89
C ASN A 116 -12.10 0.11 11.55
N THR A 117 -11.75 1.40 11.46
CA THR A 117 -11.14 2.00 10.27
C THR A 117 -9.78 2.56 10.64
N GLU A 118 -8.76 2.03 9.98
CA GLU A 118 -7.37 2.46 10.10
C GLU A 118 -6.97 3.22 8.83
N LYS A 119 -6.27 4.34 8.99
CA LYS A 119 -5.70 5.13 7.89
C LYS A 119 -4.23 5.36 8.14
N GLY A 120 -3.45 5.24 7.08
CA GLY A 120 -2.02 5.42 7.23
C GLY A 120 -1.30 5.57 5.90
N ARG A 121 0.00 5.37 5.97
CA ARG A 121 0.89 5.46 4.80
C ARG A 121 2.04 4.49 4.92
N TRP A 122 2.49 4.02 3.76
CA TRP A 122 3.67 3.16 3.64
C TRP A 122 4.63 3.68 2.60
N THR A 123 5.89 3.36 2.81
CA THR A 123 6.95 3.39 1.82
C THR A 123 7.45 1.98 1.67
N ASP A 124 7.19 1.37 0.54
CA ASP A 124 7.64 0.02 0.23
C ASP A 124 8.89 0.06 -0.64
N ILE A 125 9.83 -0.83 -0.36
CA ILE A 125 11.04 -1.08 -1.13
C ILE A 125 10.90 -2.45 -1.77
N LEU A 126 11.00 -2.50 -3.09
CA LEU A 126 10.69 -3.67 -3.89
C LEU A 126 11.86 -4.06 -4.77
N MET A 127 12.06 -5.38 -4.93
CA MET A 127 12.98 -5.95 -5.92
C MET A 127 12.24 -6.95 -6.80
N LYS A 128 12.46 -6.88 -8.11
CA LYS A 128 11.90 -7.84 -9.06
C LYS A 128 12.75 -9.10 -9.08
N LYS A 129 12.17 -10.23 -8.71
CA LYS A 129 12.81 -11.55 -8.71
C LYS A 129 11.96 -12.52 -9.53
N ASN A 130 12.56 -13.12 -10.56
CA ASN A 130 11.85 -14.06 -11.44
C ASN A 130 10.53 -13.49 -12.00
N GLY A 131 10.54 -12.20 -12.39
CA GLY A 131 9.37 -11.52 -12.93
C GLY A 131 8.33 -11.06 -11.90
N THR A 132 8.54 -11.30 -10.60
CA THR A 132 7.63 -10.91 -9.50
C THR A 132 8.26 -9.82 -8.64
N TRP A 133 7.50 -8.76 -8.35
CA TRP A 133 7.90 -7.75 -7.39
C TRP A 133 7.77 -8.30 -5.97
N MET A 134 8.90 -8.36 -5.26
CA MET A 134 9.02 -8.86 -3.89
C MET A 134 9.27 -7.69 -2.95
N LEU A 135 8.56 -7.64 -1.84
CA LEU A 135 8.78 -6.66 -0.77
C LEU A 135 10.04 -7.05 0.00
N VAL A 136 11.07 -6.21 -0.04
CA VAL A 136 12.34 -6.41 0.67
C VAL A 136 12.46 -5.55 1.92
N GLY A 137 11.64 -4.50 2.02
CA GLY A 137 11.58 -3.65 3.20
C GLY A 137 10.45 -2.65 3.08
N ASP A 138 10.03 -2.10 4.20
CA ASP A 138 9.05 -1.04 4.25
C ASP A 138 9.24 -0.12 5.45
N HIS A 139 8.58 1.02 5.42
CA HIS A 139 8.46 1.93 6.54
C HIS A 139 7.12 2.63 6.50
N GLY A 140 6.36 2.54 7.59
CA GLY A 140 5.03 3.16 7.64
C GLY A 140 4.17 2.70 8.80
N GLY A 141 2.87 2.83 8.61
CA GLY A 141 1.86 2.43 9.59
C GLY A 141 0.74 3.43 9.71
N GLU A 142 -0.08 3.25 10.73
CA GLU A 142 -1.21 4.12 11.04
C GLU A 142 -0.73 5.54 11.37
N VAL A 143 -1.43 6.54 10.82
CA VAL A 143 -1.26 7.94 11.20
C VAL A 143 -2.37 8.28 12.19
N LYS A 144 -2.01 8.35 13.47
CA LYS A 144 -2.94 8.82 14.51
C LYS A 144 -3.05 10.35 14.39
N ASN A 145 -4.27 10.85 14.27
CA ASN A 145 -4.50 12.28 14.44
C ASN A 145 -4.44 12.56 15.94
N ASP A 146 -3.55 13.43 16.37
CA ASP A 146 -3.59 14.01 17.71
C ASP A 146 -4.85 14.88 17.78
N ASP A 147 -5.90 14.39 18.46
CA ASP A 147 -7.08 15.16 18.80
C ASP A 147 -6.79 16.14 19.95
#